data_6cb50701d1335056b4ea3b90c58ece5d
#
_entry.id   6cb50701d1335056b4ea3b90c58ece5d
#
_cell.length_a   1.000
_cell.length_b   1.000
_cell.length_c   1.000
_cell.angle_alpha   90.00
_cell.angle_beta   90.00
_cell.angle_gamma   90.00
#
_symmetry.space_group_name_H-M   'P 1'
#
loop_
_entity.id
_entity.type
_entity.pdbx_description
1 polymer ?
#
loop_
_entity_poly.entity_id
_entity_poly.type
_entity_poly.pdbx_seq_one_letter_code
_entity_poly.pdbx_strand_id
1 'polypeptide(L)'
;ENEVIVHPGSITEYYYEDMIPATEEHIPAILASVMLEFIRYGHQAMKLGYREENIFHHHGLKHILRVLLLSLIYCSNSGDPLSDADKRILVYFSLLHDIGRIDNSKDDAHGDRSVSLIRAKGIRIKCLPMTRKDYRIAELLIRYHCRNDAVGEAAIRSATGLSQKEKTHAVHLYHICKDMDGLDRVRFNGLDYRYLRTDYGRRLPLVAGALLDEPIVQVLQNDWDQFSKRSE
;
A
#
# COMPACT_ATOMS: atom_id res chain seq x y z
N GLU A 1 -25.60 8.19 -3.79
CA GLU A 1 -25.32 6.82 -4.27
C GLU A 1 -24.22 6.92 -5.29
N ASN A 2 -22.95 6.87 -4.84
CA ASN A 2 -21.81 6.82 -5.75
C ASN A 2 -21.60 5.35 -6.12
N GLU A 3 -22.20 4.92 -7.24
CA GLU A 3 -21.83 3.65 -7.83
C GLU A 3 -20.34 3.70 -8.17
N VAL A 4 -19.56 2.86 -7.52
CA VAL A 4 -18.18 2.59 -7.94
C VAL A 4 -18.28 1.94 -9.32
N ILE A 5 -18.14 2.75 -10.37
CA ILE A 5 -18.14 2.24 -11.75
C ILE A 5 -16.85 1.46 -11.98
N VAL A 6 -16.88 0.22 -11.60
CA VAL A 6 -15.92 -0.75 -12.11
C VAL A 6 -16.35 -1.02 -13.55
N HIS A 7 -15.51 -0.70 -14.52
CA HIS A 7 -15.88 -0.83 -15.94
C HIS A 7 -16.47 -2.22 -16.22
N PRO A 8 -17.68 -2.34 -16.79
CA PRO A 8 -18.36 -3.63 -17.01
C PRO A 8 -17.60 -4.62 -17.90
N GLY A 9 -16.53 -4.20 -18.57
CA GLY A 9 -15.66 -5.06 -19.37
C GLY A 9 -14.49 -5.69 -18.61
N SER A 10 -14.22 -5.31 -17.35
CA SER A 10 -13.06 -5.79 -16.56
C SER A 10 -13.43 -6.74 -15.42
N ILE A 11 -14.71 -6.80 -15.04
CA ILE A 11 -15.21 -7.75 -14.05
C ILE A 11 -16.25 -8.63 -14.73
N THR A 12 -15.95 -9.91 -14.91
CA THR A 12 -16.97 -10.90 -15.21
C THR A 12 -17.85 -11.10 -13.99
N GLU A 13 -19.17 -11.33 -14.15
CA GLU A 13 -20.16 -11.53 -13.06
C GLU A 13 -19.71 -12.50 -11.96
N TYR A 14 -18.82 -13.43 -12.29
CA TYR A 14 -18.26 -14.43 -11.36
C TYR A 14 -17.42 -13.85 -10.20
N TYR A 15 -16.90 -12.63 -10.31
CA TYR A 15 -15.97 -12.09 -9.29
C TYR A 15 -16.64 -11.14 -8.31
N TYR A 16 -17.85 -10.66 -8.62
CA TYR A 16 -18.56 -9.71 -7.77
C TYR A 16 -19.06 -10.36 -6.47
N GLU A 17 -19.43 -11.64 -6.54
CA GLU A 17 -19.93 -12.41 -5.38
C GLU A 17 -18.83 -12.65 -4.32
N ASP A 18 -17.55 -12.69 -4.73
CA ASP A 18 -16.43 -12.91 -3.83
C ASP A 18 -15.87 -11.61 -3.22
N MET A 19 -16.29 -10.43 -3.70
CA MET A 19 -15.81 -9.15 -3.19
C MET A 19 -16.41 -8.85 -1.82
N ILE A 20 -15.59 -8.22 -0.96
CA ILE A 20 -16.05 -7.72 0.32
C ILE A 20 -16.98 -6.53 0.05
N PRO A 21 -18.26 -6.58 0.50
CA PRO A 21 -19.21 -5.51 0.24
C PRO A 21 -18.76 -4.19 0.90
N ALA A 22 -18.89 -3.08 0.15
CA ALA A 22 -18.67 -1.73 0.67
C ALA A 22 -19.99 -1.18 1.28
N THR A 23 -20.49 -1.81 2.34
CA THR A 23 -21.71 -1.36 3.03
C THR A 23 -21.38 -0.48 4.23
N GLU A 24 -22.39 0.27 4.71
CA GLU A 24 -22.30 1.08 5.92
C GLU A 24 -21.92 0.27 7.18
N GLU A 25 -22.11 -1.04 7.16
CA GLU A 25 -21.75 -1.93 8.27
C GLU A 25 -20.34 -2.49 8.13
N HIS A 26 -19.94 -2.92 6.92
CA HIS A 26 -18.67 -3.61 6.70
C HIS A 26 -17.46 -2.66 6.71
N ILE A 27 -17.57 -1.49 6.07
CA ILE A 27 -16.44 -0.55 6.00
C ILE A 27 -16.03 -0.05 7.38
N PRO A 28 -16.94 0.44 8.26
CA PRO A 28 -16.55 0.85 9.62
C PRO A 28 -15.94 -0.28 10.44
N ALA A 29 -16.45 -1.51 10.33
CA ALA A 29 -15.91 -2.66 11.06
C ALA A 29 -14.49 -3.01 10.62
N ILE A 30 -14.23 -3.02 9.29
CA ILE A 30 -12.91 -3.26 8.73
C ILE A 30 -11.93 -2.15 9.16
N LEU A 31 -12.36 -0.88 9.07
CA LEU A 31 -11.52 0.26 9.46
C LEU A 31 -11.21 0.25 10.95
N ALA A 32 -12.19 -0.04 11.79
CA ALA A 32 -11.99 -0.12 13.24
C ALA A 32 -10.92 -1.14 13.63
N SER A 33 -10.80 -2.25 12.88
CA SER A 33 -9.82 -3.30 13.15
C SER A 33 -8.35 -2.85 12.95
N VAL A 34 -8.12 -1.79 12.17
CA VAL A 34 -6.77 -1.32 11.79
C VAL A 34 -6.49 0.13 12.18
N MET A 35 -7.46 0.86 12.71
CA MET A 35 -7.39 2.31 12.91
C MET A 35 -6.22 2.75 13.80
N LEU A 36 -5.96 2.06 14.90
CA LEU A 36 -4.86 2.41 15.81
C LEU A 36 -3.49 2.32 15.12
N GLU A 37 -3.29 1.29 14.31
CA GLU A 37 -2.06 1.11 13.55
C GLU A 37 -1.99 2.12 12.40
N PHE A 38 -3.11 2.37 11.74
CA PHE A 38 -3.20 3.38 10.70
C PHE A 38 -2.82 4.76 11.21
N ILE A 39 -3.35 5.22 12.34
CA ILE A 39 -2.99 6.49 12.96
C ILE A 39 -1.48 6.51 13.28
N ARG A 40 -0.98 5.46 13.94
CA ARG A 40 0.44 5.35 14.30
C ARG A 40 1.38 5.49 13.10
N TYR A 41 1.10 4.81 12.01
CA TYR A 41 1.95 4.79 10.81
C TYR A 41 1.64 5.96 9.87
N GLY A 42 0.40 6.42 9.79
CA GLY A 42 -0.01 7.56 8.99
C GLY A 42 0.68 8.86 9.40
N HIS A 43 0.89 9.07 10.70
CA HIS A 43 1.70 10.19 11.20
C HIS A 43 3.15 10.16 10.67
N GLN A 44 3.70 8.98 10.34
CA GLN A 44 5.01 8.92 9.69
C GLN A 44 4.95 9.38 8.23
N ALA A 45 3.87 9.04 7.51
CA ALA A 45 3.65 9.51 6.14
C ALA A 45 3.61 11.05 6.07
N MET A 46 2.89 11.68 7.01
CA MET A 46 2.80 13.14 7.09
C MET A 46 4.18 13.81 7.27
N LYS A 47 5.12 13.16 7.99
CA LYS A 47 6.48 13.67 8.22
C LYS A 47 7.42 13.49 7.02
N LEU A 48 7.06 12.66 6.05
CA LEU A 48 7.91 12.36 4.88
C LEU A 48 7.87 13.44 3.81
N GLY A 49 6.96 14.43 3.94
CA GLY A 49 6.87 15.58 3.04
C GLY A 49 6.25 15.23 1.68
N TYR A 50 5.35 14.24 1.64
CA TYR A 50 4.55 13.99 0.46
C TYR A 50 3.69 15.22 0.12
N ARG A 51 3.57 15.52 -1.17
CA ARG A 51 2.69 16.56 -1.66
C ARG A 51 1.23 16.18 -1.44
N GLU A 52 0.36 17.18 -1.34
CA GLU A 52 -1.07 16.93 -1.38
C GLU A 52 -1.47 16.32 -2.74
N GLU A 53 -2.39 15.35 -2.69
CA GLU A 53 -2.95 14.77 -3.90
C GLU A 53 -3.89 15.78 -4.57
N ASN A 54 -3.64 16.03 -5.86
CA ASN A 54 -4.48 16.87 -6.70
C ASN A 54 -4.34 16.43 -8.17
N ILE A 55 -4.97 17.14 -9.10
CA ILE A 55 -4.92 16.83 -10.54
C ILE A 55 -3.50 16.80 -11.13
N PHE A 56 -2.51 17.41 -10.47
CA PHE A 56 -1.10 17.41 -10.88
C PHE A 56 -0.23 16.42 -10.11
N HIS A 57 -0.75 15.86 -9.00
CA HIS A 57 0.00 14.98 -8.11
C HIS A 57 -0.88 13.84 -7.61
N HIS A 58 -1.09 12.83 -8.46
CA HIS A 58 -1.92 11.66 -8.13
C HIS A 58 -1.26 10.69 -7.15
N HIS A 59 0.04 10.81 -6.93
CA HIS A 59 0.83 9.98 -6.03
C HIS A 59 1.25 10.75 -4.76
N GLY A 60 0.33 11.57 -4.26
CA GLY A 60 0.51 12.37 -3.06
C GLY A 60 0.17 11.63 -1.77
N LEU A 61 0.05 12.40 -0.68
CA LEU A 61 -0.17 11.86 0.68
C LEU A 61 -1.41 10.95 0.75
N LYS A 62 -2.53 11.32 0.14
CA LYS A 62 -3.75 10.50 0.18
C LYS A 62 -3.54 9.11 -0.44
N HIS A 63 -2.84 9.03 -1.58
CA HIS A 63 -2.47 7.74 -2.18
C HIS A 63 -1.67 6.88 -1.18
N ILE A 64 -0.61 7.43 -0.61
CA ILE A 64 0.23 6.73 0.37
C ILE A 64 -0.60 6.23 1.56
N LEU A 65 -1.53 7.03 2.07
CA LEU A 65 -2.39 6.66 3.18
C LEU A 65 -3.40 5.57 2.81
N ARG A 66 -3.97 5.59 1.60
CA ARG A 66 -4.88 4.52 1.14
C ARG A 66 -4.13 3.21 0.92
N VAL A 67 -2.93 3.25 0.32
CA VAL A 67 -2.07 2.05 0.19
C VAL A 67 -1.68 1.50 1.57
N LEU A 68 -1.35 2.37 2.53
CA LEU A 68 -1.09 1.96 3.91
C LEU A 68 -2.31 1.27 4.53
N LEU A 69 -3.49 1.87 4.39
CA LEU A 69 -4.72 1.36 4.97
C LEU A 69 -5.10 0.00 4.36
N LEU A 70 -5.03 -0.13 3.03
CA LEU A 70 -5.25 -1.40 2.32
C LEU A 70 -4.24 -2.48 2.79
N SER A 71 -2.97 -2.12 2.97
CA SER A 71 -1.96 -3.06 3.49
C SER A 71 -2.25 -3.52 4.90
N LEU A 72 -2.72 -2.64 5.78
CA LEU A 72 -3.12 -3.00 7.15
C LEU A 72 -4.39 -3.88 7.15
N ILE A 73 -5.37 -3.56 6.31
CA ILE A 73 -6.57 -4.38 6.11
C ILE A 73 -6.17 -5.78 5.63
N TYR A 74 -5.28 -5.87 4.65
CA TYR A 74 -4.75 -7.15 4.17
C TYR A 74 -4.12 -7.95 5.32
N CYS A 75 -3.20 -7.35 6.07
CA CYS A 75 -2.52 -8.01 7.17
C CYS A 75 -3.46 -8.51 8.28
N SER A 76 -4.56 -7.83 8.51
CA SER A 76 -5.48 -8.14 9.62
C SER A 76 -6.59 -9.11 9.22
N ASN A 77 -6.97 -9.17 7.93
CA ASN A 77 -8.21 -9.82 7.50
C ASN A 77 -8.03 -10.88 6.40
N SER A 78 -6.85 -11.00 5.78
CA SER A 78 -6.65 -11.93 4.65
C SER A 78 -6.66 -13.40 5.06
N GLY A 79 -6.32 -13.70 6.30
CA GLY A 79 -6.04 -15.08 6.74
C GLY A 79 -4.68 -15.61 6.30
N ASP A 80 -3.90 -14.83 5.53
CA ASP A 80 -2.52 -15.19 5.18
C ASP A 80 -1.65 -15.30 6.44
N PRO A 81 -0.76 -16.29 6.54
CA PRO A 81 0.11 -16.49 7.69
C PRO A 81 1.28 -15.49 7.68
N LEU A 82 0.97 -14.20 7.70
CA LEU A 82 1.95 -13.11 7.72
C LEU A 82 2.50 -12.93 9.14
N SER A 83 3.83 -12.85 9.24
CA SER A 83 4.51 -12.53 10.49
C SER A 83 4.48 -11.02 10.78
N ASP A 84 4.81 -10.63 12.02
CA ASP A 84 5.00 -9.22 12.36
C ASP A 84 6.12 -8.55 11.53
N ALA A 85 7.12 -9.31 11.08
CA ALA A 85 8.15 -8.81 10.19
C ALA A 85 7.57 -8.48 8.81
N ASP A 86 6.71 -9.34 8.28
CA ASP A 86 6.04 -9.12 6.99
C ASP A 86 5.14 -7.88 7.04
N LYS A 87 4.35 -7.73 8.11
CA LYS A 87 3.55 -6.55 8.33
C LYS A 87 4.40 -5.27 8.34
N ARG A 88 5.55 -5.28 9.04
CA ARG A 88 6.48 -4.14 9.02
C ARG A 88 7.04 -3.84 7.63
N ILE A 89 7.35 -4.88 6.84
CA ILE A 89 7.82 -4.74 5.47
C ILE A 89 6.73 -4.10 4.60
N LEU A 90 5.48 -4.57 4.70
CA LEU A 90 4.35 -4.03 3.94
C LEU A 90 4.06 -2.58 4.33
N VAL A 91 4.08 -2.24 5.61
CA VAL A 91 3.94 -0.86 6.09
C VAL A 91 5.08 0.03 5.58
N TYR A 92 6.33 -0.44 5.63
CA TYR A 92 7.49 0.29 5.12
C TYR A 92 7.38 0.54 3.62
N PHE A 93 6.95 -0.48 2.87
CA PHE A 93 6.65 -0.34 1.45
C PHE A 93 5.58 0.73 1.21
N SER A 94 4.43 0.63 1.87
CA SER A 94 3.32 1.56 1.71
C SER A 94 3.75 3.01 1.92
N LEU A 95 4.58 3.26 2.94
CA LEU A 95 5.05 4.60 3.28
C LEU A 95 6.10 5.17 2.31
N LEU A 96 6.84 4.33 1.55
CA LEU A 96 8.05 4.78 0.89
C LEU A 96 8.15 4.41 -0.60
N HIS A 97 7.22 3.61 -1.15
CA HIS A 97 7.34 3.11 -2.53
C HIS A 97 7.43 4.23 -3.57
N ASP A 98 6.67 5.30 -3.37
CA ASP A 98 6.55 6.42 -4.31
C ASP A 98 7.34 7.70 -3.90
N ILE A 99 8.19 7.63 -2.84
CA ILE A 99 8.94 8.80 -2.36
C ILE A 99 9.92 9.38 -3.42
N GLY A 100 10.30 8.57 -4.40
CA GLY A 100 11.15 8.95 -5.53
C GLY A 100 10.39 9.36 -6.78
N ARG A 101 9.06 9.46 -6.72
CA ARG A 101 8.24 9.85 -7.85
C ARG A 101 8.31 11.35 -8.11
N ILE A 102 8.47 11.76 -9.37
CA ILE A 102 8.68 13.16 -9.76
C ILE A 102 7.35 13.78 -10.24
N ASP A 103 6.61 13.02 -11.06
CA ASP A 103 5.37 13.47 -11.70
C ASP A 103 4.39 12.30 -11.91
N ASN A 104 3.31 12.54 -12.65
CA ASN A 104 2.28 11.55 -12.96
C ASN A 104 2.52 10.74 -14.23
N SER A 105 3.64 10.97 -14.94
CA SER A 105 3.95 10.25 -16.17
C SER A 105 4.20 8.75 -15.91
N LYS A 106 4.10 7.94 -16.97
CA LYS A 106 4.56 6.55 -16.89
C LYS A 106 6.06 6.53 -16.62
N ASP A 107 6.44 5.97 -15.49
CA ASP A 107 7.80 6.04 -14.98
C ASP A 107 8.21 4.73 -14.32
N ASP A 108 8.85 3.88 -15.10
CA ASP A 108 9.31 2.57 -14.65
C ASP A 108 10.59 2.64 -13.77
N ALA A 109 11.12 3.84 -13.53
CA ALA A 109 12.37 4.05 -12.77
C ALA A 109 12.15 4.68 -11.38
N HIS A 110 10.91 5.09 -11.03
CA HIS A 110 10.70 5.77 -9.74
C HIS A 110 10.98 4.86 -8.54
N GLY A 111 10.79 3.56 -8.66
CA GLY A 111 11.16 2.61 -7.60
C GLY A 111 12.67 2.60 -7.31
N ASP A 112 13.51 2.66 -8.35
CA ASP A 112 14.96 2.80 -8.19
C ASP A 112 15.35 4.12 -7.52
N ARG A 113 14.67 5.22 -7.90
CA ARG A 113 14.89 6.53 -7.27
C ARG A 113 14.41 6.54 -5.82
N SER A 114 13.28 5.88 -5.51
CA SER A 114 12.79 5.74 -4.13
C SER A 114 13.85 5.06 -3.27
N VAL A 115 14.39 3.92 -3.68
CA VAL A 115 15.45 3.22 -2.93
C VAL A 115 16.71 4.07 -2.81
N SER A 116 17.12 4.76 -3.88
CA SER A 116 18.29 5.65 -3.85
C SER A 116 18.11 6.79 -2.87
N LEU A 117 16.93 7.42 -2.84
CA LEU A 117 16.60 8.50 -1.92
C LEU A 117 16.55 8.02 -0.46
N ILE A 118 15.92 6.86 -0.21
CA ILE A 118 15.86 6.23 1.11
C ILE A 118 17.27 6.00 1.66
N ARG A 119 18.17 5.45 0.85
CA ARG A 119 19.56 5.20 1.23
C ARG A 119 20.34 6.48 1.45
N ALA A 120 20.27 7.42 0.50
CA ALA A 120 21.02 8.67 0.57
C ALA A 120 20.64 9.53 1.78
N LYS A 121 19.36 9.56 2.13
CA LYS A 121 18.85 10.31 3.30
C LYS A 121 18.83 9.49 4.59
N GLY A 122 19.18 8.21 4.56
CA GLY A 122 19.13 7.33 5.72
C GLY A 122 17.72 7.21 6.32
N ILE A 123 16.66 7.21 5.47
CA ILE A 123 15.27 7.21 5.95
C ILE A 123 15.01 5.92 6.73
N ARG A 124 14.60 6.09 8.00
CA ARG A 124 14.17 5.04 8.89
C ARG A 124 12.87 5.44 9.57
N ILE A 125 11.94 4.53 9.63
CA ILE A 125 10.68 4.74 10.35
C ILE A 125 10.88 4.23 11.78
N LYS A 126 11.01 5.15 12.73
CA LYS A 126 11.39 4.83 14.12
C LYS A 126 10.47 3.81 14.80
N CYS A 127 9.17 3.82 14.47
CA CYS A 127 8.20 2.89 15.05
C CYS A 127 8.14 1.53 14.32
N LEU A 128 8.99 1.27 13.33
CA LEU A 128 9.11 0.01 12.60
C LEU A 128 10.49 -0.62 12.88
N PRO A 129 10.63 -1.43 13.93
CA PRO A 129 11.87 -2.14 14.19
C PRO A 129 12.07 -3.25 13.13
N MET A 130 12.95 -3.00 12.18
CA MET A 130 13.25 -3.90 11.06
C MET A 130 14.69 -4.37 11.13
N THR A 131 14.91 -5.64 10.80
CA THR A 131 16.24 -6.23 10.66
C THR A 131 16.88 -5.79 9.32
N ARG A 132 18.19 -6.01 9.19
CA ARG A 132 18.88 -5.77 7.90
C ARG A 132 18.27 -6.55 6.75
N LYS A 133 17.76 -7.76 7.03
CA LYS A 133 17.08 -8.61 6.05
C LYS A 133 15.74 -7.99 5.63
N ASP A 134 14.92 -7.53 6.59
CA ASP A 134 13.63 -6.92 6.33
C ASP A 134 13.80 -5.69 5.42
N TYR A 135 14.77 -4.82 5.73
CA TYR A 135 15.10 -3.68 4.87
C TYR A 135 15.50 -4.11 3.45
N ARG A 136 16.28 -5.20 3.34
CA ARG A 136 16.67 -5.71 2.02
C ARG A 136 15.48 -6.18 1.21
N ILE A 137 14.55 -6.92 1.83
CA ILE A 137 13.32 -7.36 1.18
C ILE A 137 12.49 -6.13 0.78
N ALA A 138 12.22 -5.22 1.71
CA ALA A 138 11.45 -4.00 1.45
C ALA A 138 12.02 -3.17 0.29
N GLU A 139 13.35 -3.02 0.22
CA GLU A 139 14.01 -2.32 -0.87
C GLU A 139 13.82 -3.00 -2.23
N LEU A 140 13.81 -4.34 -2.28
CA LEU A 140 13.48 -5.08 -3.50
C LEU A 140 12.04 -4.82 -3.94
N LEU A 141 11.09 -4.88 -3.00
CA LEU A 141 9.69 -4.61 -3.28
C LEU A 141 9.48 -3.18 -3.81
N ILE A 142 10.05 -2.18 -3.14
CA ILE A 142 10.00 -0.77 -3.55
C ILE A 142 10.63 -0.58 -4.94
N ARG A 143 11.79 -1.18 -5.18
CA ARG A 143 12.52 -1.02 -6.44
C ARG A 143 11.74 -1.51 -7.64
N TYR A 144 11.04 -2.62 -7.49
CA TYR A 144 10.43 -3.33 -8.61
C TYR A 144 8.90 -3.21 -8.69
N HIS A 145 8.22 -2.51 -7.75
CA HIS A 145 6.76 -2.40 -7.77
C HIS A 145 6.23 -1.78 -9.07
N CYS A 146 6.94 -0.82 -9.65
CA CYS A 146 6.56 -0.14 -10.89
C CYS A 146 6.93 -0.92 -12.16
N ARG A 147 7.61 -2.06 -12.04
CA ARG A 147 8.03 -2.90 -13.18
C ARG A 147 7.01 -3.99 -13.48
N ASN A 148 7.14 -4.60 -14.66
CA ASN A 148 6.42 -5.82 -14.99
C ASN A 148 6.73 -6.93 -13.96
N ASP A 149 5.74 -7.77 -13.66
CA ASP A 149 5.84 -8.81 -12.63
C ASP A 149 6.99 -9.78 -12.90
N ALA A 150 7.15 -10.24 -14.13
CA ALA A 150 8.23 -11.14 -14.50
C ALA A 150 9.61 -10.56 -14.21
N VAL A 151 9.80 -9.24 -14.41
CA VAL A 151 11.05 -8.54 -14.12
C VAL A 151 11.27 -8.45 -12.60
N GLY A 152 10.26 -8.08 -11.84
CA GLY A 152 10.34 -7.97 -10.38
C GLY A 152 10.59 -9.32 -9.72
N GLU A 153 9.84 -10.34 -10.11
CA GLU A 153 10.02 -11.69 -9.59
C GLU A 153 11.40 -12.28 -9.91
N ALA A 154 11.87 -12.13 -11.15
CA ALA A 154 13.21 -12.59 -11.53
C ALA A 154 14.30 -11.92 -10.69
N ALA A 155 14.17 -10.60 -10.45
CA ALA A 155 15.11 -9.86 -9.64
C ALA A 155 15.09 -10.31 -8.16
N ILE A 156 13.90 -10.56 -7.58
CA ILE A 156 13.77 -11.08 -6.22
C ILE A 156 14.35 -12.51 -6.12
N ARG A 157 14.04 -13.37 -7.09
CA ARG A 157 14.54 -14.76 -7.13
C ARG A 157 16.06 -14.83 -7.30
N SER A 158 16.68 -13.87 -7.98
CA SER A 158 18.13 -13.77 -8.17
C SER A 158 18.86 -13.02 -7.05
N ALA A 159 18.13 -12.42 -6.10
CA ALA A 159 18.72 -11.62 -5.04
C ALA A 159 19.71 -12.43 -4.19
N THR A 160 20.91 -11.88 -3.96
CA THR A 160 21.92 -12.50 -3.10
C THR A 160 21.61 -12.24 -1.63
N GLY A 161 22.04 -13.14 -0.72
CA GLY A 161 21.87 -13.00 0.74
C GLY A 161 20.45 -13.31 1.25
N LEU A 162 19.61 -13.95 0.43
CA LEU A 162 18.34 -14.55 0.80
C LEU A 162 18.38 -16.04 0.44
N SER A 163 17.87 -16.88 1.32
CA SER A 163 17.64 -18.31 1.04
C SER A 163 16.51 -18.48 0.02
N GLN A 164 16.39 -19.67 -0.57
CA GLN A 164 15.30 -19.95 -1.52
C GLN A 164 13.91 -19.77 -0.91
N LYS A 165 13.72 -20.19 0.36
CA LYS A 165 12.47 -19.99 1.09
C LYS A 165 12.14 -18.49 1.26
N GLU A 166 13.13 -17.68 1.63
CA GLU A 166 12.96 -16.24 1.78
C GLU A 166 12.67 -15.55 0.44
N LYS A 167 13.28 -15.99 -0.65
CA LYS A 167 12.99 -15.48 -2.00
C LYS A 167 11.57 -15.77 -2.43
N THR A 168 11.09 -17.00 -2.21
CA THR A 168 9.71 -17.38 -2.52
C THR A 168 8.72 -16.55 -1.70
N HIS A 169 9.01 -16.37 -0.41
CA HIS A 169 8.21 -15.54 0.48
C HIS A 169 8.24 -14.05 0.06
N ALA A 170 9.40 -13.52 -0.31
CA ALA A 170 9.52 -12.13 -0.78
C ALA A 170 8.75 -11.89 -2.10
N VAL A 171 8.63 -12.91 -2.99
CA VAL A 171 7.75 -12.82 -4.17
C VAL A 171 6.29 -12.73 -3.75
N HIS A 172 5.86 -13.49 -2.74
CA HIS A 172 4.50 -13.38 -2.21
C HIS A 172 4.23 -11.97 -1.65
N LEU A 173 5.13 -11.43 -0.82
CA LEU A 173 5.02 -10.05 -0.33
C LEU A 173 5.02 -9.01 -1.47
N TYR A 174 5.78 -9.27 -2.55
CA TYR A 174 5.79 -8.42 -3.74
C TYR A 174 4.42 -8.37 -4.42
N HIS A 175 3.75 -9.53 -4.54
CA HIS A 175 2.39 -9.60 -5.07
C HIS A 175 1.40 -8.80 -4.20
N ILE A 176 1.47 -8.96 -2.87
CA ILE A 176 0.64 -8.17 -1.95
C ILE A 176 0.89 -6.66 -2.15
N CYS A 177 2.14 -6.23 -2.16
CA CYS A 177 2.51 -4.82 -2.35
C CYS A 177 1.93 -4.24 -3.64
N LYS A 178 2.08 -4.98 -4.74
CA LYS A 178 1.56 -4.55 -6.05
C LYS A 178 0.03 -4.53 -6.11
N ASP A 179 -0.63 -5.42 -5.37
CA ASP A 179 -2.08 -5.41 -5.30
C ASP A 179 -2.57 -4.20 -4.48
N MET A 180 -1.94 -3.91 -3.34
CA MET A 180 -2.35 -2.77 -2.50
C MET A 180 -2.14 -1.43 -3.21
N ASP A 181 -1.04 -1.27 -3.93
CA ASP A 181 -0.80 -0.10 -4.80
C ASP A 181 -1.76 -0.08 -5.99
N GLY A 182 -1.94 -1.23 -6.65
CA GLY A 182 -2.82 -1.39 -7.80
C GLY A 182 -4.30 -1.14 -7.49
N LEU A 183 -4.79 -1.52 -6.31
CA LEU A 183 -6.17 -1.30 -5.87
C LEU A 183 -6.53 0.20 -5.82
N ASP A 184 -5.58 1.06 -5.46
CA ASP A 184 -5.83 2.50 -5.42
C ASP A 184 -6.05 3.13 -6.83
N ARG A 185 -5.87 2.37 -7.91
CA ARG A 185 -6.23 2.81 -9.27
C ARG A 185 -7.75 2.98 -9.47
N VAL A 186 -8.58 2.52 -8.54
CA VAL A 186 -10.03 2.83 -8.51
C VAL A 186 -10.28 4.35 -8.60
N ARG A 187 -9.38 5.18 -8.05
CA ARG A 187 -9.47 6.65 -8.14
C ARG A 187 -9.45 7.22 -9.57
N PHE A 188 -9.03 6.43 -10.54
CA PHE A 188 -8.97 6.81 -11.95
C PHE A 188 -9.99 6.04 -12.81
N ASN A 189 -10.88 5.25 -12.20
CA ASN A 189 -11.67 4.24 -12.90
C ASN A 189 -10.79 3.29 -13.75
N GLY A 190 -9.54 3.08 -13.35
CA GLY A 190 -8.52 2.37 -14.11
C GLY A 190 -8.04 1.07 -13.48
N LEU A 191 -8.77 0.54 -12.49
CA LEU A 191 -8.45 -0.77 -11.92
C LEU A 191 -8.84 -1.86 -12.92
N ASP A 192 -7.86 -2.63 -13.36
CA ASP A 192 -8.10 -3.88 -14.07
C ASP A 192 -7.90 -5.04 -13.09
N TYR A 193 -8.99 -5.69 -12.73
CA TYR A 193 -9.06 -6.80 -11.79
C TYR A 193 -8.10 -7.95 -12.14
N ARG A 194 -7.83 -8.18 -13.44
CA ARG A 194 -6.94 -9.24 -13.92
C ARG A 194 -5.50 -9.07 -13.46
N TYR A 195 -5.11 -7.84 -13.07
CA TYR A 195 -3.79 -7.56 -12.54
C TYR A 195 -3.68 -7.70 -11.03
N LEU A 196 -4.74 -8.06 -10.33
CA LEU A 196 -4.66 -8.45 -8.92
C LEU A 196 -4.18 -9.90 -8.81
N ARG A 197 -3.19 -10.13 -7.96
CA ARG A 197 -2.39 -11.36 -7.89
C ARG A 197 -2.82 -12.27 -6.76
N THR A 198 -3.24 -11.66 -5.65
CA THR A 198 -3.60 -12.39 -4.43
C THR A 198 -5.11 -12.58 -4.34
N ASP A 199 -5.54 -13.71 -3.76
CA ASP A 199 -6.97 -14.00 -3.62
C ASP A 199 -7.68 -12.96 -2.76
N TYR A 200 -7.05 -12.53 -1.66
CA TYR A 200 -7.63 -11.49 -0.82
C TYR A 200 -7.62 -10.11 -1.49
N GLY A 201 -6.55 -9.78 -2.23
CA GLY A 201 -6.50 -8.54 -3.03
C GLY A 201 -7.66 -8.42 -4.00
N ARG A 202 -8.05 -9.53 -4.64
CA ARG A 202 -9.23 -9.58 -5.54
C ARG A 202 -10.56 -9.33 -4.84
N ARG A 203 -10.63 -9.47 -3.54
CA ARG A 203 -11.84 -9.21 -2.73
C ARG A 203 -11.98 -7.76 -2.27
N LEU A 204 -10.95 -6.92 -2.47
CA LEU A 204 -10.88 -5.56 -1.94
C LEU A 204 -11.30 -4.41 -2.88
N PRO A 205 -11.65 -4.59 -4.17
CA PRO A 205 -11.94 -3.45 -5.06
C PRO A 205 -13.03 -2.51 -4.54
N LEU A 206 -14.12 -3.03 -3.98
CA LEU A 206 -15.22 -2.22 -3.42
C LEU A 206 -14.76 -1.48 -2.16
N VAL A 207 -13.96 -2.13 -1.31
CA VAL A 207 -13.35 -1.50 -0.13
C VAL A 207 -12.43 -0.37 -0.58
N ALA A 208 -11.57 -0.59 -1.57
CA ALA A 208 -10.68 0.44 -2.11
C ALA A 208 -11.47 1.64 -2.67
N GLY A 209 -12.61 1.39 -3.33
CA GLY A 209 -13.53 2.44 -3.80
C GLY A 209 -14.09 3.26 -2.64
N ALA A 210 -14.57 2.62 -1.59
CA ALA A 210 -15.11 3.30 -0.42
C ALA A 210 -14.07 4.18 0.29
N LEU A 211 -12.80 3.79 0.27
CA LEU A 211 -11.71 4.59 0.87
C LEU A 211 -11.45 5.92 0.15
N LEU A 212 -11.97 6.14 -1.06
CA LEU A 212 -11.85 7.42 -1.75
C LEU A 212 -12.67 8.52 -1.06
N ASP A 213 -13.79 8.16 -0.47
CA ASP A 213 -14.71 9.08 0.20
C ASP A 213 -14.36 9.28 1.69
N GLU A 214 -13.49 8.45 2.25
CA GLU A 214 -13.10 8.53 3.66
C GLU A 214 -12.19 9.73 3.94
N PRO A 215 -12.45 10.52 5.00
CA PRO A 215 -11.67 11.70 5.36
C PRO A 215 -10.33 11.32 6.03
N ILE A 216 -9.54 10.48 5.38
CA ILE A 216 -8.33 9.86 5.92
C ILE A 216 -7.33 10.87 6.47
N VAL A 217 -7.06 11.94 5.70
CA VAL A 217 -6.11 12.99 6.12
C VAL A 217 -6.66 13.77 7.30
N GLN A 218 -7.96 14.06 7.29
CA GLN A 218 -8.63 14.79 8.37
C GLN A 218 -8.61 14.01 9.70
N VAL A 219 -8.83 12.71 9.65
CA VAL A 219 -8.74 11.84 10.84
C VAL A 219 -7.34 11.93 11.45
N LEU A 220 -6.30 11.83 10.63
CA LEU A 220 -4.91 11.94 11.09
C LEU A 220 -4.55 13.33 11.63
N GLN A 221 -5.02 14.39 10.99
CA GLN A 221 -4.80 15.77 11.47
C GLN A 221 -5.49 16.00 12.82
N ASN A 222 -6.74 15.57 12.94
CA ASN A 222 -7.48 15.73 14.20
C ASN A 222 -6.79 14.97 15.36
N ASP A 223 -6.29 13.77 15.11
CA ASP A 223 -5.55 13.01 16.11
C ASP A 223 -4.22 13.68 16.46
N TRP A 224 -3.49 14.16 15.47
CA TRP A 224 -2.24 14.88 15.67
C TRP A 224 -2.44 16.15 16.51
N ASP A 225 -3.47 16.93 16.21
CA ASP A 225 -3.76 18.18 16.95
C ASP A 225 -4.17 17.90 18.41
N GLN A 226 -4.86 16.78 18.65
CA GLN A 226 -5.19 16.34 20.01
C GLN A 226 -3.95 15.87 20.77
N PHE A 227 -3.02 15.18 20.08
CA PHE A 227 -1.78 14.72 20.69
C PHE A 227 -0.84 15.87 21.04
N SER A 228 -0.67 16.83 20.15
CA SER A 228 0.19 18.00 20.38
C SER A 228 -0.29 18.87 21.55
N LYS A 229 -1.62 19.06 21.68
CA LYS A 229 -2.22 19.81 22.81
C LYS A 229 -2.07 19.13 24.18
N ARG A 230 -1.86 17.81 24.22
CA ARG A 230 -1.63 17.05 25.48
C ARG A 230 -0.17 17.06 25.90
N SER A 231 0.72 17.51 25.03
CA SER A 231 2.18 17.50 25.23
C SER A 231 2.71 18.90 25.61
N GLU A 232 1.83 19.91 25.63
CA GLU A 232 2.03 21.24 26.21
C GLU A 232 1.50 21.28 27.65
#